data_c4d35fc755f73d9719856bad48b347c0
#
_entry.id   c4d35fc755f73d9719856bad48b347c0
#
_cell.length_a   1.000
_cell.length_b   1.000
_cell.length_c   1.000
_cell.angle_alpha   90.00
_cell.angle_beta   90.00
_cell.angle_gamma   90.00
#
_symmetry.space_group_name_H-M   'P 1'
#
loop_
_entity.id
_entity.type
_entity.pdbx_description
1 polymer ?
#
loop_
_entity_poly.entity_id
_entity_poly.type
_entity_poly.pdbx_seq_one_letter_code
_entity_poly.pdbx_strand_id
1 'polypeptide(L)'
;MSEIAFPAPDRDILARRDAIVAGLRRILPDGVIDTVDERRAFETDALTAYRRMPLAVVLPRSTEEVAAVLSYLNREGVPAVPRGAGTSLAGGAIPQEDAVVVCVARMSRVLDVDFANRTARVEAGVTNLAVSGAVAHEGFFYAPDPSSQLACSIGGNIGMNSGGAHCLKYGVTTTNLIGVRMVLVDGTIVDLGGQALDAGGYDLLALVCGAEGQLGIVTEATVRILRSTEGARPVLFGFGSSEAAAAAVAAIIGAGIIPVAMEFMDAPAIRICEDFAHAGYPLDVEAMLIIEVEGSEAEMEAELQSIIAIAREHGVQVIKESRSAMETALIWKGRKSAFGATGRVADYICMDGTVPTGELCHVLRRTSEIVESYGLRVANVFHAGDGNMHPLILYNVNDPEEQRKAEAAGADILRLCVEVGGCLTGEHGVGIEKRDLIGCQFSKTDLEQQMRVRQAFDPGWLLNPAKVFPLDGRLPA
;
A
#
# COMPACT_ATOMS: atom_id res chain seq x y z
N MET A 1 23.89 6.05 2.64
CA MET A 1 23.47 5.39 1.39
C MET A 1 23.45 6.40 0.27
N SER A 2 23.63 5.95 -0.96
CA SER A 2 23.45 6.82 -2.14
C SER A 2 21.97 7.17 -2.28
N GLU A 3 21.68 8.40 -2.65
CA GLU A 3 20.41 8.86 -3.19
C GLU A 3 19.79 7.80 -4.11
N ILE A 4 18.45 7.61 -4.04
CA ILE A 4 17.76 6.64 -4.90
C ILE A 4 18.12 6.90 -6.37
N ALA A 5 18.79 5.95 -6.99
CA ALA A 5 19.27 6.11 -8.36
C ALA A 5 18.14 5.90 -9.38
N PHE A 6 18.12 6.70 -10.42
CA PHE A 6 17.29 6.48 -11.61
C PHE A 6 18.20 6.12 -12.79
N PRO A 7 17.77 5.20 -13.68
CA PRO A 7 18.52 4.95 -14.90
C PRO A 7 18.54 6.21 -15.79
N ALA A 8 19.60 6.35 -16.58
CA ALA A 8 19.62 7.38 -17.62
C ALA A 8 18.57 7.06 -18.69
N PRO A 9 17.80 8.06 -19.17
CA PRO A 9 16.79 7.82 -20.18
C PRO A 9 17.44 7.41 -21.53
N ASP A 10 16.71 6.60 -22.30
CA ASP A 10 17.11 6.25 -23.66
C ASP A 10 16.95 7.47 -24.58
N ARG A 11 18.08 7.94 -25.11
CA ARG A 11 18.12 9.13 -25.98
C ARG A 11 17.44 8.91 -27.34
N ASP A 12 17.43 7.68 -27.84
CA ASP A 12 16.80 7.34 -29.13
C ASP A 12 15.27 7.34 -28.98
N ILE A 13 14.74 6.91 -27.84
CA ILE A 13 13.33 7.02 -27.51
C ILE A 13 12.95 8.51 -27.39
N LEU A 14 13.72 9.31 -26.65
CA LEU A 14 13.47 10.76 -26.49
C LEU A 14 13.50 11.47 -27.84
N ALA A 15 14.43 11.13 -28.73
CA ALA A 15 14.52 11.73 -30.08
C ALA A 15 13.29 11.42 -30.96
N ARG A 16 12.60 10.29 -30.72
CA ARG A 16 11.40 9.86 -31.44
C ARG A 16 10.08 10.28 -30.74
N ARG A 17 10.14 11.10 -29.68
CA ARG A 17 8.99 11.46 -28.84
C ARG A 17 7.77 11.88 -29.68
N ASP A 18 7.93 12.80 -30.63
CA ASP A 18 6.81 13.33 -31.41
C ASP A 18 6.15 12.26 -32.29
N ALA A 19 6.94 11.35 -32.85
CA ALA A 19 6.43 10.22 -33.62
C ALA A 19 5.68 9.21 -32.73
N ILE A 20 6.19 8.94 -31.53
CA ILE A 20 5.55 8.08 -30.52
C ILE A 20 4.21 8.67 -30.11
N VAL A 21 4.18 9.95 -29.75
CA VAL A 21 2.94 10.68 -29.36
C VAL A 21 1.93 10.68 -30.53
N ALA A 22 2.35 10.94 -31.75
CA ALA A 22 1.49 10.85 -32.92
C ALA A 22 0.91 9.45 -33.13
N GLY A 23 1.70 8.40 -32.84
CA GLY A 23 1.25 7.00 -32.87
C GLY A 23 0.18 6.73 -31.81
N LEU A 24 0.42 7.16 -30.59
CA LEU A 24 -0.55 7.03 -29.48
C LEU A 24 -1.85 7.77 -29.75
N ARG A 25 -1.80 8.97 -30.35
CA ARG A 25 -3.01 9.74 -30.75
C ARG A 25 -3.83 9.07 -31.84
N ARG A 26 -3.24 8.25 -32.69
CA ARG A 26 -4.01 7.42 -33.66
C ARG A 26 -4.80 6.32 -32.95
N ILE A 27 -4.30 5.81 -31.83
CA ILE A 27 -4.97 4.79 -31.03
C ILE A 27 -5.99 5.42 -30.09
N LEU A 28 -5.61 6.51 -29.42
CA LEU A 28 -6.41 7.22 -28.42
C LEU A 28 -6.53 8.71 -28.81
N PRO A 29 -7.42 9.10 -29.73
CA PRO A 29 -7.51 10.49 -30.19
C PRO A 29 -7.69 11.53 -29.06
N ASP A 30 -8.50 11.19 -28.04
CA ASP A 30 -8.83 12.05 -26.90
C ASP A 30 -8.18 11.60 -25.58
N GLY A 31 -7.22 10.68 -25.64
CA GLY A 31 -6.65 10.02 -24.46
C GLY A 31 -5.15 10.27 -24.24
N VAL A 32 -4.51 11.19 -24.97
CA VAL A 32 -3.06 11.43 -24.87
C VAL A 32 -2.79 12.82 -24.30
N ILE A 33 -2.03 12.83 -23.19
CA ILE A 33 -1.51 14.03 -22.52
C ILE A 33 -0.01 14.14 -22.87
N ASP A 34 0.41 15.23 -23.51
CA ASP A 34 1.78 15.42 -23.96
C ASP A 34 2.36 16.82 -23.69
N THR A 35 1.53 17.78 -23.24
CA THR A 35 2.03 19.09 -22.83
C THR A 35 2.79 18.98 -21.49
N VAL A 36 3.79 19.83 -21.29
CA VAL A 36 4.61 19.82 -20.08
C VAL A 36 3.76 20.04 -18.83
N ASP A 37 2.85 21.00 -18.87
CA ASP A 37 2.06 21.38 -17.68
C ASP A 37 1.09 20.27 -17.26
N GLU A 38 0.44 19.60 -18.21
CA GLU A 38 -0.47 18.51 -17.91
C GLU A 38 0.26 17.25 -17.43
N ARG A 39 1.46 16.93 -17.97
CA ARG A 39 2.27 15.78 -17.54
C ARG A 39 2.79 15.92 -16.12
N ARG A 40 2.91 17.15 -15.57
CA ARG A 40 3.33 17.39 -14.18
C ARG A 40 2.46 16.69 -13.15
N ALA A 41 1.18 16.47 -13.43
CA ALA A 41 0.30 15.71 -12.54
C ALA A 41 0.69 14.22 -12.42
N PHE A 42 1.59 13.74 -13.27
CA PHE A 42 2.00 12.34 -13.35
C PHE A 42 3.51 12.12 -13.09
N GLU A 43 4.26 13.18 -12.74
CA GLU A 43 5.72 13.10 -12.52
C GLU A 43 6.13 12.47 -11.18
N THR A 44 5.16 12.28 -10.27
CA THR A 44 5.36 11.69 -8.94
C THR A 44 4.14 10.86 -8.52
N ASP A 45 4.29 10.11 -7.46
CA ASP A 45 3.19 9.51 -6.69
C ASP A 45 3.21 10.08 -5.25
N ALA A 46 2.74 9.35 -4.23
CA ALA A 46 2.76 9.84 -2.85
C ALA A 46 4.16 9.79 -2.21
N LEU A 47 5.17 9.20 -2.85
CA LEU A 47 6.59 9.38 -2.51
C LEU A 47 7.09 10.69 -3.12
N THR A 48 6.62 11.82 -2.59
CA THR A 48 6.74 13.16 -3.18
C THR A 48 8.15 13.72 -3.26
N ALA A 49 9.11 13.11 -2.56
CA ALA A 49 10.54 13.49 -2.59
C ALA A 49 11.18 13.26 -3.97
N TYR A 50 10.57 12.41 -4.82
CA TYR A 50 11.11 12.05 -6.13
C TYR A 50 10.13 12.39 -7.24
N ARG A 51 10.66 12.93 -8.34
CA ARG A 51 9.89 13.35 -9.51
C ARG A 51 10.64 13.06 -10.79
N ARG A 52 9.91 12.55 -11.80
CA ARG A 52 10.42 12.36 -13.16
C ARG A 52 9.28 12.64 -14.16
N MET A 53 9.54 13.49 -15.13
CA MET A 53 8.57 13.85 -16.15
C MET A 53 8.43 12.70 -17.17
N PRO A 54 7.25 12.08 -17.35
CA PRO A 54 7.08 11.02 -18.35
C PRO A 54 7.18 11.55 -19.78
N LEU A 55 7.49 10.68 -20.75
CA LEU A 55 7.49 11.02 -22.18
C LEU A 55 6.11 11.50 -22.63
N ALA A 56 5.07 10.79 -22.23
CA ALA A 56 3.66 11.11 -22.43
C ALA A 56 2.81 10.36 -21.40
N VAL A 57 1.52 10.70 -21.28
CA VAL A 57 0.53 9.97 -20.49
C VAL A 57 -0.62 9.57 -21.39
N VAL A 58 -1.13 8.35 -21.23
CA VAL A 58 -2.32 7.88 -21.92
C VAL A 58 -3.41 7.48 -20.93
N LEU A 59 -4.66 7.78 -21.30
CA LEU A 59 -5.87 7.58 -20.49
C LEU A 59 -6.86 6.68 -21.26
N PRO A 60 -6.60 5.36 -21.34
CA PRO A 60 -7.51 4.42 -22.01
C PRO A 60 -8.84 4.29 -21.25
N ARG A 61 -9.89 3.89 -21.97
CA ARG A 61 -11.26 3.70 -21.47
C ARG A 61 -11.71 2.24 -21.49
N SER A 62 -10.93 1.35 -22.09
CA SER A 62 -11.26 -0.08 -22.18
C SER A 62 -10.01 -0.95 -22.19
N THR A 63 -10.21 -2.24 -21.96
CA THR A 63 -9.15 -3.26 -22.04
C THR A 63 -8.52 -3.28 -23.44
N GLU A 64 -9.32 -3.15 -24.50
CA GLU A 64 -8.87 -3.14 -25.90
C GLU A 64 -8.00 -1.92 -26.21
N GLU A 65 -8.32 -0.76 -25.64
CA GLU A 65 -7.49 0.43 -25.76
C GLU A 65 -6.14 0.26 -25.05
N VAL A 66 -6.13 -0.34 -23.85
CA VAL A 66 -4.87 -0.72 -23.15
C VAL A 66 -4.07 -1.69 -24.00
N ALA A 67 -4.70 -2.71 -24.59
CA ALA A 67 -4.06 -3.70 -25.43
C ALA A 67 -3.42 -3.06 -26.67
N ALA A 68 -4.14 -2.16 -27.36
CA ALA A 68 -3.60 -1.46 -28.51
C ALA A 68 -2.42 -0.55 -28.16
N VAL A 69 -2.48 0.14 -27.00
CA VAL A 69 -1.39 0.98 -26.48
C VAL A 69 -0.16 0.13 -26.18
N LEU A 70 -0.30 -0.96 -25.40
CA LEU A 70 0.83 -1.81 -25.01
C LEU A 70 1.46 -2.48 -26.23
N SER A 71 0.64 -3.02 -27.16
CA SER A 71 1.14 -3.58 -28.43
C SER A 71 1.95 -2.56 -29.23
N TYR A 72 1.50 -1.31 -29.27
CA TYR A 72 2.23 -0.23 -29.93
C TYR A 72 3.55 0.08 -29.22
N LEU A 73 3.53 0.29 -27.90
CA LEU A 73 4.73 0.61 -27.11
C LEU A 73 5.76 -0.51 -27.16
N ASN A 74 5.33 -1.77 -27.06
CA ASN A 74 6.20 -2.95 -27.17
C ASN A 74 6.91 -3.00 -28.51
N ARG A 75 6.19 -2.78 -29.61
CA ARG A 75 6.77 -2.75 -30.98
C ARG A 75 7.79 -1.61 -31.14
N GLU A 76 7.53 -0.45 -30.52
CA GLU A 76 8.43 0.71 -30.58
C GLU A 76 9.60 0.58 -29.56
N GLY A 77 9.60 -0.42 -28.66
CA GLY A 77 10.57 -0.58 -27.59
C GLY A 77 10.48 0.50 -26.52
N VAL A 78 9.29 1.06 -26.29
CA VAL A 78 9.07 2.17 -25.35
C VAL A 78 8.52 1.65 -24.03
N PRO A 79 9.14 1.97 -22.88
CA PRO A 79 8.66 1.54 -21.58
C PRO A 79 7.28 2.09 -21.24
N ALA A 80 6.47 1.29 -20.53
CA ALA A 80 5.16 1.63 -20.03
C ALA A 80 5.14 1.57 -18.51
N VAL A 81 4.65 2.63 -17.87
CA VAL A 81 4.47 2.71 -16.42
C VAL A 81 2.98 2.68 -16.09
N PRO A 82 2.46 1.57 -15.53
CA PRO A 82 1.07 1.49 -15.08
C PRO A 82 0.79 2.49 -13.96
N ARG A 83 -0.37 3.15 -14.02
CA ARG A 83 -0.80 4.06 -12.97
C ARG A 83 -2.29 3.93 -12.71
N GLY A 84 -2.65 3.74 -11.45
CA GLY A 84 -4.01 3.95 -10.96
C GLY A 84 -4.21 5.41 -10.55
N ALA A 85 -4.41 5.66 -9.28
CA ALA A 85 -4.55 7.00 -8.71
C ALA A 85 -3.21 7.70 -8.36
N GLY A 86 -2.10 6.95 -8.31
CA GLY A 86 -0.79 7.49 -7.90
C GLY A 86 -0.65 7.73 -6.40
N THR A 87 -1.30 6.91 -5.60
CA THR A 87 -1.26 6.95 -4.12
C THR A 87 -0.16 6.07 -3.52
N SER A 88 0.69 5.44 -4.35
CA SER A 88 1.81 4.61 -3.88
C SER A 88 2.80 5.42 -3.06
N LEU A 89 3.28 4.85 -1.96
CA LEU A 89 4.29 5.44 -1.06
C LEU A 89 5.71 4.95 -1.33
N ALA A 90 5.87 3.96 -2.23
CA ALA A 90 7.17 3.38 -2.57
C ALA A 90 7.75 3.84 -3.93
N GLY A 91 7.10 4.81 -4.59
CA GLY A 91 7.52 5.28 -5.90
C GLY A 91 7.16 4.32 -7.04
N GLY A 92 6.19 3.42 -6.82
CA GLY A 92 5.75 2.41 -7.78
C GLY A 92 5.17 2.99 -9.07
N ALA A 93 4.60 4.19 -9.03
CA ALA A 93 4.02 4.88 -10.19
C ALA A 93 4.88 6.04 -10.73
N ILE A 94 6.08 6.27 -10.19
CA ILE A 94 7.01 7.31 -10.71
C ILE A 94 7.57 6.84 -12.05
N PRO A 95 7.40 7.59 -13.14
CA PRO A 95 7.89 7.19 -14.46
C PRO A 95 9.41 7.42 -14.64
N GLN A 96 9.99 6.85 -15.71
CA GLN A 96 11.21 7.33 -16.32
C GLN A 96 10.87 8.38 -17.40
N GLU A 97 11.87 9.20 -17.79
CA GLU A 97 11.66 10.28 -18.77
C GLU A 97 11.36 9.77 -20.19
N ASP A 98 11.80 8.57 -20.50
CA ASP A 98 11.59 7.84 -21.77
C ASP A 98 10.38 6.90 -21.72
N ALA A 99 9.63 6.88 -20.62
CA ALA A 99 8.48 6.00 -20.44
C ALA A 99 7.14 6.71 -20.69
N VAL A 100 6.14 5.95 -21.14
CA VAL A 100 4.74 6.38 -21.25
C VAL A 100 3.98 5.89 -20.03
N VAL A 101 3.31 6.81 -19.32
CA VAL A 101 2.39 6.44 -18.23
C VAL A 101 1.07 5.96 -18.82
N VAL A 102 0.63 4.76 -18.46
CA VAL A 102 -0.68 4.20 -18.82
C VAL A 102 -1.59 4.29 -17.60
N CYS A 103 -2.46 5.30 -17.57
CA CYS A 103 -3.30 5.61 -16.43
C CYS A 103 -4.73 5.10 -16.65
N VAL A 104 -5.17 4.16 -15.80
CA VAL A 104 -6.49 3.51 -15.90
C VAL A 104 -7.63 4.30 -15.24
N ALA A 105 -7.41 5.54 -14.82
CA ALA A 105 -8.39 6.33 -14.08
C ALA A 105 -9.74 6.54 -14.82
N ARG A 106 -9.79 6.43 -16.15
CA ARG A 106 -11.03 6.50 -16.93
C ARG A 106 -11.82 5.19 -16.97
N MET A 107 -11.24 4.10 -16.49
CA MET A 107 -11.87 2.78 -16.40
C MET A 107 -12.47 2.63 -14.99
N SER A 108 -13.60 3.28 -14.71
CA SER A 108 -14.13 3.49 -13.36
C SER A 108 -15.56 2.97 -13.15
N ARG A 109 -15.99 1.98 -13.94
CA ARG A 109 -17.33 1.38 -13.82
C ARG A 109 -17.33 0.17 -12.91
N VAL A 110 -18.36 0.04 -12.08
CA VAL A 110 -18.78 -1.25 -11.49
C VAL A 110 -19.55 -1.99 -12.57
N LEU A 111 -19.03 -3.14 -13.00
CA LEU A 111 -19.51 -3.87 -14.17
C LEU A 111 -20.65 -4.84 -13.80
N ASP A 112 -20.52 -5.50 -12.65
CA ASP A 112 -21.47 -6.50 -12.18
C ASP A 112 -21.37 -6.69 -10.67
N VAL A 113 -22.47 -7.03 -9.99
CA VAL A 113 -22.51 -7.40 -8.58
C VAL A 113 -23.37 -8.65 -8.42
N ASP A 114 -22.78 -9.70 -7.91
CA ASP A 114 -23.45 -10.97 -7.62
C ASP A 114 -23.50 -11.22 -6.10
N PHE A 115 -24.62 -10.87 -5.48
CA PHE A 115 -24.82 -11.04 -4.04
C PHE A 115 -24.92 -12.52 -3.62
N ALA A 116 -25.38 -13.41 -4.51
CA ALA A 116 -25.46 -14.83 -4.22
C ALA A 116 -24.09 -15.47 -4.11
N ASN A 117 -23.18 -15.12 -5.02
CA ASN A 117 -21.79 -15.57 -5.01
C ASN A 117 -20.87 -14.63 -4.21
N ARG A 118 -21.38 -13.50 -3.71
CA ARG A 118 -20.66 -12.49 -2.93
C ARG A 118 -19.43 -11.94 -3.68
N THR A 119 -19.67 -11.51 -4.91
CA THR A 119 -18.61 -10.96 -5.78
C THR A 119 -19.04 -9.64 -6.39
N ALA A 120 -18.07 -8.78 -6.68
CA ALA A 120 -18.24 -7.61 -7.52
C ALA A 120 -17.16 -7.58 -8.60
N ARG A 121 -17.57 -7.37 -9.87
CA ARG A 121 -16.66 -7.16 -10.99
C ARG A 121 -16.59 -5.67 -11.31
N VAL A 122 -15.38 -5.13 -11.30
CA VAL A 122 -15.13 -3.70 -11.43
C VAL A 122 -13.99 -3.43 -12.40
N GLU A 123 -13.99 -2.27 -13.03
CA GLU A 123 -12.83 -1.78 -13.79
C GLU A 123 -11.70 -1.34 -12.83
N ALA A 124 -10.47 -1.40 -13.29
CA ALA A 124 -9.27 -1.18 -12.48
C ALA A 124 -9.15 0.25 -11.91
N GLY A 125 -9.78 1.24 -12.51
CA GLY A 125 -9.80 2.63 -12.05
C GLY A 125 -10.92 2.95 -11.04
N VAL A 126 -11.79 2.00 -10.69
CA VAL A 126 -12.79 2.17 -9.61
C VAL A 126 -12.04 2.43 -8.31
N THR A 127 -12.47 3.43 -7.52
CA THR A 127 -11.86 3.67 -6.21
C THR A 127 -12.23 2.58 -5.23
N ASN A 128 -11.34 2.27 -4.30
CA ASN A 128 -11.54 1.23 -3.29
C ASN A 128 -12.88 1.41 -2.56
N LEU A 129 -13.15 2.61 -2.02
CA LEU A 129 -14.37 2.89 -1.28
C LEU A 129 -15.64 2.82 -2.17
N ALA A 130 -15.54 3.08 -3.47
CA ALA A 130 -16.69 3.02 -4.38
C ALA A 130 -17.22 1.58 -4.52
N VAL A 131 -16.37 0.56 -4.35
CA VAL A 131 -16.83 -0.85 -4.34
C VAL A 131 -17.77 -1.07 -3.17
N SER A 132 -17.38 -0.69 -1.95
CA SER A 132 -18.25 -0.77 -0.76
C SER A 132 -19.52 0.05 -0.94
N GLY A 133 -19.42 1.27 -1.50
CA GLY A 133 -20.58 2.12 -1.79
C GLY A 133 -21.58 1.46 -2.74
N ALA A 134 -21.12 0.72 -3.73
CA ALA A 134 -21.98 0.03 -4.70
C ALA A 134 -22.80 -1.12 -4.09
N VAL A 135 -22.33 -1.74 -3.01
CA VAL A 135 -22.93 -2.94 -2.42
C VAL A 135 -23.57 -2.71 -1.03
N ALA A 136 -23.37 -1.52 -0.45
CA ALA A 136 -23.83 -1.18 0.90
C ALA A 136 -25.36 -1.27 1.07
N HIS A 137 -26.14 -1.00 0.02
CA HIS A 137 -27.61 -1.03 0.05
C HIS A 137 -28.18 -2.44 0.32
N GLU A 138 -27.39 -3.50 0.09
CA GLU A 138 -27.75 -4.90 0.41
C GLU A 138 -27.00 -5.40 1.66
N GLY A 139 -26.32 -4.51 2.41
CA GLY A 139 -25.61 -4.85 3.63
C GLY A 139 -24.31 -5.62 3.37
N PHE A 140 -23.59 -5.28 2.29
CA PHE A 140 -22.27 -5.81 1.97
C PHE A 140 -21.21 -4.71 1.93
N PHE A 141 -19.92 -5.10 1.97
CA PHE A 141 -18.79 -4.22 1.84
C PHE A 141 -17.59 -4.94 1.22
N TYR A 142 -16.62 -4.18 0.75
CA TYR A 142 -15.30 -4.64 0.32
C TYR A 142 -14.31 -4.42 1.47
N ALA A 143 -13.66 -5.49 1.92
CA ALA A 143 -12.94 -5.48 3.19
C ALA A 143 -11.60 -4.73 3.21
N PRO A 144 -10.68 -4.86 2.22
CA PRO A 144 -9.43 -4.11 2.25
C PRO A 144 -9.68 -2.60 2.26
N ASP A 145 -9.15 -1.89 3.28
CA ASP A 145 -9.45 -0.47 3.53
C ASP A 145 -8.17 0.37 3.71
N PRO A 146 -7.30 0.46 2.69
CA PRO A 146 -6.11 1.29 2.79
C PRO A 146 -6.47 2.73 3.18
N SER A 147 -5.57 3.43 3.89
CA SER A 147 -5.79 4.82 4.32
C SER A 147 -6.15 5.75 3.17
N SER A 148 -5.73 5.42 1.96
CA SER A 148 -6.05 6.12 0.70
C SER A 148 -7.34 5.68 0.03
N GLN A 149 -8.22 4.88 0.65
CA GLN A 149 -9.42 4.25 0.02
C GLN A 149 -10.36 5.22 -0.72
N LEU A 150 -10.38 6.50 -0.34
CA LEU A 150 -11.14 7.54 -1.04
C LEU A 150 -10.60 7.83 -2.46
N ALA A 151 -9.31 7.60 -2.68
CA ALA A 151 -8.61 7.99 -3.91
C ALA A 151 -7.97 6.80 -4.63
N CYS A 152 -7.40 5.82 -3.92
CA CYS A 152 -6.72 4.69 -4.53
C CYS A 152 -7.67 3.85 -5.38
N SER A 153 -7.15 3.29 -6.48
CA SER A 153 -7.92 2.47 -7.41
C SER A 153 -7.71 0.98 -7.14
N ILE A 154 -8.70 0.16 -7.50
CA ILE A 154 -8.63 -1.31 -7.37
C ILE A 154 -7.41 -1.88 -8.13
N GLY A 155 -7.11 -1.39 -9.35
CA GLY A 155 -5.93 -1.82 -10.09
C GLY A 155 -4.62 -1.46 -9.39
N GLY A 156 -4.56 -0.30 -8.70
CA GLY A 156 -3.43 0.08 -7.85
C GLY A 156 -3.32 -0.80 -6.61
N ASN A 157 -4.44 -1.10 -5.95
CA ASN A 157 -4.47 -2.01 -4.79
C ASN A 157 -3.97 -3.41 -5.17
N ILE A 158 -4.37 -3.94 -6.33
CA ILE A 158 -3.90 -5.23 -6.84
C ILE A 158 -2.39 -5.15 -7.13
N GLY A 159 -1.92 -4.10 -7.81
CA GLY A 159 -0.50 -3.94 -8.13
C GLY A 159 0.42 -3.95 -6.91
N MET A 160 -0.02 -3.36 -5.80
CA MET A 160 0.74 -3.25 -4.56
C MET A 160 0.38 -4.31 -3.50
N ASN A 161 -0.67 -5.10 -3.71
CA ASN A 161 -1.29 -5.96 -2.69
C ASN A 161 -1.65 -5.16 -1.43
N SER A 162 -2.32 -4.02 -1.62
CA SER A 162 -2.61 -3.07 -0.55
C SER A 162 -3.39 -3.70 0.62
N GLY A 163 -3.06 -3.25 1.82
CA GLY A 163 -3.72 -3.62 3.07
C GLY A 163 -4.56 -2.50 3.66
N GLY A 164 -4.61 -2.43 4.99
CA GLY A 164 -5.36 -1.43 5.78
C GLY A 164 -5.65 -1.91 7.19
N ALA A 165 -6.40 -1.12 7.95
CA ALA A 165 -6.64 -1.33 9.38
C ALA A 165 -7.37 -2.66 9.70
N HIS A 166 -8.20 -3.15 8.76
CA HIS A 166 -9.01 -4.36 8.96
C HIS A 166 -8.38 -5.63 8.37
N CYS A 167 -7.12 -5.54 7.89
CA CYS A 167 -6.43 -6.67 7.27
C CYS A 167 -6.09 -7.80 8.25
N LEU A 168 -5.94 -7.50 9.54
CA LEU A 168 -5.74 -8.51 10.57
C LEU A 168 -6.81 -9.61 10.48
N LYS A 169 -8.07 -9.26 10.32
CA LYS A 169 -9.20 -10.20 10.23
C LYS A 169 -9.53 -10.62 8.81
N TYR A 170 -9.53 -9.69 7.87
CA TYR A 170 -10.07 -9.91 6.53
C TYR A 170 -9.00 -10.16 5.46
N GLY A 171 -7.72 -10.01 5.83
CA GLY A 171 -6.60 -10.12 4.90
C GLY A 171 -6.46 -8.88 3.99
N VAL A 172 -5.38 -8.89 3.24
CA VAL A 172 -5.02 -7.86 2.26
C VAL A 172 -5.74 -8.07 0.92
N THR A 173 -5.40 -7.30 -0.11
CA THR A 173 -6.04 -7.37 -1.43
C THR A 173 -6.02 -8.78 -2.03
N THR A 174 -4.91 -9.53 -1.94
CA THR A 174 -4.79 -10.89 -2.50
C THR A 174 -5.82 -11.86 -1.91
N THR A 175 -6.15 -11.74 -0.61
CA THR A 175 -7.14 -12.57 0.07
C THR A 175 -8.58 -12.31 -0.45
N ASN A 176 -8.81 -11.13 -0.98
CA ASN A 176 -10.12 -10.65 -1.42
C ASN A 176 -10.26 -10.55 -2.94
N LEU A 177 -9.23 -10.96 -3.69
CA LEU A 177 -9.18 -10.98 -5.15
C LEU A 177 -9.45 -12.41 -5.64
N ILE A 178 -10.40 -12.59 -6.54
CA ILE A 178 -10.74 -13.91 -7.11
C ILE A 178 -10.58 -14.00 -8.62
N GLY A 179 -10.41 -12.87 -9.31
CA GLY A 179 -10.12 -12.86 -10.73
C GLY A 179 -9.68 -11.51 -11.24
N VAL A 180 -8.89 -11.51 -12.30
CA VAL A 180 -8.49 -10.31 -13.04
C VAL A 180 -8.60 -10.54 -14.54
N ARG A 181 -8.94 -9.47 -15.27
CA ARG A 181 -8.62 -9.32 -16.67
C ARG A 181 -7.45 -8.37 -16.78
N MET A 182 -6.40 -8.76 -17.48
CA MET A 182 -5.21 -7.94 -17.63
C MET A 182 -4.65 -7.99 -19.05
N VAL A 183 -3.79 -7.04 -19.37
CA VAL A 183 -3.12 -6.94 -20.66
C VAL A 183 -1.62 -7.14 -20.45
N LEU A 184 -1.04 -8.07 -21.19
CA LEU A 184 0.40 -8.34 -21.21
C LEU A 184 1.16 -7.29 -22.03
N VAL A 185 2.49 -7.29 -21.94
CA VAL A 185 3.35 -6.29 -22.61
C VAL A 185 3.15 -6.21 -24.12
N ASP A 186 2.82 -7.33 -24.77
CA ASP A 186 2.59 -7.43 -26.22
C ASP A 186 1.17 -7.04 -26.67
N GLY A 187 0.30 -6.71 -25.70
CA GLY A 187 -1.11 -6.40 -25.94
C GLY A 187 -2.04 -7.62 -25.84
N THR A 188 -1.54 -8.80 -25.51
CA THR A 188 -2.38 -9.99 -25.29
C THR A 188 -3.26 -9.78 -24.06
N ILE A 189 -4.58 -10.02 -24.20
CA ILE A 189 -5.53 -9.97 -23.12
C ILE A 189 -5.64 -11.37 -22.50
N VAL A 190 -5.54 -11.45 -21.18
CA VAL A 190 -5.68 -12.69 -20.42
C VAL A 190 -6.65 -12.52 -19.26
N ASP A 191 -7.41 -13.58 -18.97
CA ASP A 191 -8.27 -13.69 -17.79
C ASP A 191 -7.65 -14.73 -16.84
N LEU A 192 -7.45 -14.32 -15.58
CA LEU A 192 -6.89 -15.17 -14.52
C LEU A 192 -7.89 -15.27 -13.37
N GLY A 193 -8.06 -16.47 -12.80
CA GLY A 193 -9.07 -16.72 -11.79
C GLY A 193 -10.48 -16.73 -12.38
N GLY A 194 -11.47 -16.44 -11.55
CA GLY A 194 -12.89 -16.44 -11.95
C GLY A 194 -13.80 -16.25 -10.75
N GLN A 195 -15.05 -16.74 -10.84
CA GLN A 195 -16.00 -16.71 -9.72
C GLN A 195 -15.79 -17.86 -8.73
N ALA A 196 -15.07 -18.92 -9.12
CA ALA A 196 -14.70 -20.01 -8.22
C ALA A 196 -13.47 -19.63 -7.39
N LEU A 197 -13.38 -20.15 -6.16
CA LEU A 197 -12.28 -19.86 -5.25
C LEU A 197 -10.97 -20.58 -5.61
N ASP A 198 -11.02 -21.59 -6.48
CA ASP A 198 -9.87 -22.40 -6.85
C ASP A 198 -9.35 -22.04 -8.24
N ALA A 199 -8.01 -21.98 -8.38
CA ALA A 199 -7.34 -21.90 -9.67
C ALA A 199 -7.06 -23.30 -10.21
N GLY A 200 -7.51 -23.58 -11.45
CA GLY A 200 -7.18 -24.83 -12.14
C GLY A 200 -5.80 -24.77 -12.77
N GLY A 201 -4.73 -25.07 -12.04
CA GLY A 201 -3.35 -25.01 -12.51
C GLY A 201 -2.47 -24.18 -11.58
N TYR A 202 -1.44 -23.51 -12.14
CA TYR A 202 -0.64 -22.56 -11.34
C TYR A 202 -1.47 -21.36 -10.91
N ASP A 203 -1.28 -20.91 -9.67
CA ASP A 203 -1.96 -19.72 -9.16
C ASP A 203 -1.28 -18.44 -9.70
N LEU A 204 -1.62 -18.13 -10.95
CA LEU A 204 -1.16 -16.91 -11.60
C LEU A 204 -1.84 -15.66 -11.03
N LEU A 205 -3.01 -15.80 -10.41
CA LEU A 205 -3.71 -14.69 -9.78
C LEU A 205 -2.93 -14.17 -8.57
N ALA A 206 -2.48 -15.06 -7.69
CA ALA A 206 -1.63 -14.70 -6.56
C ALA A 206 -0.28 -14.10 -7.02
N LEU A 207 0.26 -14.56 -8.16
CA LEU A 207 1.49 -14.02 -8.73
C LEU A 207 1.32 -12.58 -9.24
N VAL A 208 0.17 -12.23 -9.78
CA VAL A 208 -0.12 -10.89 -10.33
C VAL A 208 -0.42 -9.89 -9.22
N CYS A 209 -1.04 -10.32 -8.12
CA CYS A 209 -1.30 -9.46 -6.98
C CYS A 209 0.01 -9.15 -6.25
N GLY A 210 0.37 -7.88 -6.15
CA GLY A 210 1.66 -7.44 -5.59
C GLY A 210 2.83 -7.42 -6.61
N ALA A 211 2.55 -7.63 -7.91
CA ALA A 211 3.59 -7.60 -8.95
C ALA A 211 3.99 -6.17 -9.38
N GLU A 212 3.47 -5.14 -8.76
CA GLU A 212 3.80 -3.72 -9.00
C GLU A 212 3.71 -3.31 -10.49
N GLY A 213 2.77 -3.93 -11.24
CA GLY A 213 2.58 -3.65 -12.65
C GLY A 213 3.68 -4.17 -13.58
N GLN A 214 4.54 -5.06 -13.11
CA GLN A 214 5.66 -5.60 -13.91
C GLN A 214 5.28 -6.82 -14.77
N LEU A 215 4.14 -7.46 -14.49
CA LEU A 215 3.68 -8.66 -15.21
C LEU A 215 2.56 -8.36 -16.21
N GLY A 216 2.00 -7.15 -16.17
CA GLY A 216 0.89 -6.71 -17.02
C GLY A 216 0.12 -5.56 -16.39
N ILE A 217 -0.86 -5.02 -17.13
CA ILE A 217 -1.76 -3.98 -16.65
C ILE A 217 -3.13 -4.59 -16.40
N VAL A 218 -3.56 -4.61 -15.13
CA VAL A 218 -4.92 -5.03 -14.75
C VAL A 218 -5.93 -3.99 -15.26
N THR A 219 -6.98 -4.46 -15.92
CA THR A 219 -8.03 -3.64 -16.49
C THR A 219 -9.39 -3.87 -15.84
N GLU A 220 -9.67 -5.11 -15.39
CA GLU A 220 -10.85 -5.47 -14.61
C GLU A 220 -10.45 -6.39 -13.46
N ALA A 221 -11.19 -6.34 -12.37
CA ALA A 221 -11.03 -7.23 -11.22
C ALA A 221 -12.37 -7.80 -10.78
N THR A 222 -12.37 -9.05 -10.36
CA THR A 222 -13.46 -9.67 -9.60
C THR A 222 -13.00 -9.81 -8.15
N VAL A 223 -13.69 -9.12 -7.24
CA VAL A 223 -13.36 -9.07 -5.81
C VAL A 223 -14.46 -9.70 -4.97
N ARG A 224 -14.08 -10.19 -3.79
CA ARG A 224 -15.04 -10.68 -2.80
C ARG A 224 -15.70 -9.49 -2.10
N ILE A 225 -17.01 -9.59 -1.88
CA ILE A 225 -17.74 -8.71 -0.97
C ILE A 225 -18.19 -9.52 0.24
N LEU A 226 -18.13 -8.93 1.41
CA LEU A 226 -18.49 -9.56 2.67
C LEU A 226 -19.77 -8.96 3.20
N ARG A 227 -20.56 -9.78 3.93
CA ARG A 227 -21.73 -9.29 4.66
C ARG A 227 -21.28 -8.44 5.82
N SER A 228 -21.88 -7.27 5.99
CA SER A 228 -21.65 -6.43 7.15
C SER A 228 -22.09 -7.14 8.43
N THR A 229 -21.33 -7.01 9.50
CA THR A 229 -21.64 -7.51 10.83
C THR A 229 -22.79 -6.70 11.46
N GLU A 230 -23.38 -7.21 12.55
CA GLU A 230 -24.46 -6.51 13.27
C GLU A 230 -23.98 -5.22 13.91
N GLY A 231 -22.70 -5.20 14.38
CA GLY A 231 -22.07 -4.01 14.98
C GLY A 231 -20.57 -4.11 15.00
N ALA A 232 -19.93 -2.95 15.25
CA ALA A 232 -18.50 -2.84 15.51
C ALA A 232 -18.29 -1.80 16.61
N ARG A 233 -17.29 -2.04 17.49
CA ARG A 233 -17.01 -1.20 18.64
C ARG A 233 -15.51 -1.00 18.81
N PRO A 234 -14.97 0.19 18.50
CA PRO A 234 -13.59 0.54 18.82
C PRO A 234 -13.47 0.92 20.30
N VAL A 235 -12.36 0.50 20.89
CA VAL A 235 -11.98 0.80 22.27
C VAL A 235 -10.55 1.31 22.28
N LEU A 236 -10.30 2.39 23.04
CA LEU A 236 -8.99 2.95 23.27
C LEU A 236 -8.37 2.34 24.53
N PHE A 237 -7.13 1.87 24.43
CA PHE A 237 -6.33 1.34 25.53
C PHE A 237 -5.06 2.19 25.65
N GLY A 238 -4.90 2.96 26.72
CA GLY A 238 -3.72 3.79 26.97
C GLY A 238 -2.73 3.10 27.92
N PHE A 239 -1.44 3.17 27.58
CA PHE A 239 -0.36 2.53 28.31
C PHE A 239 0.73 3.54 28.69
N GLY A 240 1.44 3.24 29.80
CA GLY A 240 2.56 4.04 30.28
C GLY A 240 3.88 3.82 29.54
N SER A 241 3.94 2.89 28.57
CA SER A 241 5.08 2.71 27.67
C SER A 241 4.65 2.03 26.38
N SER A 242 5.44 2.23 25.32
CA SER A 242 5.27 1.54 24.03
C SER A 242 5.48 0.03 24.14
N GLU A 243 6.41 -0.39 25.01
CA GLU A 243 6.70 -1.80 25.27
C GLU A 243 5.50 -2.52 25.93
N ALA A 244 4.82 -1.87 26.87
CA ALA A 244 3.63 -2.43 27.51
C ALA A 244 2.49 -2.62 26.51
N ALA A 245 2.27 -1.64 25.63
CA ALA A 245 1.29 -1.73 24.55
C ALA A 245 1.62 -2.86 23.57
N ALA A 246 2.89 -2.96 23.11
CA ALA A 246 3.35 -4.01 22.21
C ALA A 246 3.24 -5.42 22.84
N ALA A 247 3.56 -5.56 24.13
CA ALA A 247 3.40 -6.81 24.85
C ALA A 247 1.91 -7.22 24.95
N ALA A 248 1.01 -6.26 25.17
CA ALA A 248 -0.44 -6.52 25.15
C ALA A 248 -0.91 -7.01 23.77
N VAL A 249 -0.44 -6.41 22.67
CA VAL A 249 -0.74 -6.88 21.29
C VAL A 249 -0.33 -8.35 21.13
N ALA A 250 0.93 -8.68 21.45
CA ALA A 250 1.43 -10.05 21.30
C ALA A 250 0.64 -11.05 22.18
N ALA A 251 0.24 -10.64 23.39
CA ALA A 251 -0.53 -11.50 24.30
C ALA A 251 -1.97 -11.72 23.80
N ILE A 252 -2.65 -10.69 23.24
CA ILE A 252 -3.99 -10.80 22.68
C ILE A 252 -3.98 -11.76 21.48
N ILE A 253 -3.07 -11.56 20.53
CA ILE A 253 -2.92 -12.45 19.37
C ILE A 253 -2.52 -13.87 19.79
N GLY A 254 -1.57 -13.99 20.75
CA GLY A 254 -1.14 -15.27 21.29
C GLY A 254 -2.24 -16.05 22.04
N ALA A 255 -3.25 -15.36 22.57
CA ALA A 255 -4.44 -15.96 23.15
C ALA A 255 -5.46 -16.45 22.11
N GLY A 256 -5.19 -16.25 20.81
CA GLY A 256 -6.09 -16.61 19.70
C GLY A 256 -7.22 -15.63 19.47
N ILE A 257 -7.15 -14.44 20.05
CA ILE A 257 -8.12 -13.37 19.86
C ILE A 257 -7.69 -12.55 18.62
N ILE A 258 -8.56 -12.45 17.61
CA ILE A 258 -8.30 -11.75 16.37
C ILE A 258 -9.35 -10.64 16.19
N PRO A 259 -9.13 -9.46 16.79
CA PRO A 259 -10.02 -8.32 16.60
C PRO A 259 -10.09 -7.90 15.12
N VAL A 260 -11.12 -7.16 14.76
CA VAL A 260 -11.24 -6.70 13.37
C VAL A 260 -10.15 -5.67 13.02
N ALA A 261 -9.72 -4.88 13.99
CA ALA A 261 -8.58 -3.99 13.88
C ALA A 261 -7.81 -3.87 15.20
N MET A 262 -6.49 -3.68 15.11
CA MET A 262 -5.63 -3.38 16.25
C MET A 262 -4.54 -2.41 15.81
N GLU A 263 -4.70 -1.14 16.15
CA GLU A 263 -3.87 -0.04 15.71
C GLU A 263 -3.05 0.52 16.87
N PHE A 264 -1.79 0.84 16.62
CA PHE A 264 -0.87 1.41 17.59
C PHE A 264 -0.56 2.88 17.28
N MET A 265 -0.43 3.69 18.33
CA MET A 265 0.07 5.07 18.26
C MET A 265 0.95 5.36 19.48
N ASP A 266 2.16 5.94 19.27
CA ASP A 266 2.99 6.46 20.35
C ASP A 266 2.58 7.89 20.76
N ALA A 267 3.14 8.42 21.84
CA ALA A 267 2.80 9.74 22.35
C ALA A 267 2.99 10.88 21.33
N PRO A 268 4.05 10.93 20.51
CA PRO A 268 4.15 11.89 19.41
C PRO A 268 3.00 11.79 18.42
N ALA A 269 2.65 10.59 17.95
CA ALA A 269 1.55 10.37 17.01
C ALA A 269 0.18 10.73 17.62
N ILE A 270 -0.06 10.35 18.88
CA ILE A 270 -1.29 10.69 19.60
C ILE A 270 -1.50 12.20 19.64
N ARG A 271 -0.47 12.98 20.02
CA ARG A 271 -0.55 14.45 20.10
C ARG A 271 -0.81 15.07 18.73
N ILE A 272 -0.06 14.65 17.70
CA ILE A 272 -0.23 15.15 16.33
C ILE A 272 -1.66 14.89 15.82
N CYS A 273 -2.18 13.69 16.05
CA CYS A 273 -3.54 13.34 15.61
C CYS A 273 -4.63 14.03 16.41
N GLU A 274 -4.47 14.18 17.74
CA GLU A 274 -5.44 14.86 18.58
C GLU A 274 -5.52 16.36 18.24
N ASP A 275 -4.38 17.04 18.06
CA ASP A 275 -4.31 18.45 17.65
C ASP A 275 -4.99 18.70 16.30
N PHE A 276 -5.00 17.69 15.41
CA PHE A 276 -5.61 17.78 14.09
C PHE A 276 -7.10 17.44 14.09
N ALA A 277 -7.48 16.33 14.73
CA ALA A 277 -8.79 15.71 14.56
C ALA A 277 -9.74 15.95 15.76
N HIS A 278 -9.22 16.31 16.95
CA HIS A 278 -9.95 16.42 18.20
C HIS A 278 -10.79 15.17 18.48
N ALA A 279 -10.14 14.00 18.39
CA ALA A 279 -10.77 12.69 18.53
C ALA A 279 -11.04 12.30 19.99
N GLY A 280 -10.52 13.07 20.94
CA GLY A 280 -10.62 12.79 22.38
C GLY A 280 -9.67 11.69 22.83
N TYR A 281 -8.49 11.63 22.22
CA TYR A 281 -7.42 10.70 22.59
C TYR A 281 -6.80 11.06 23.95
N PRO A 282 -6.38 10.08 24.76
CA PRO A 282 -5.69 10.36 26.01
C PRO A 282 -4.29 10.94 25.72
N LEU A 283 -3.98 12.11 26.30
CA LEU A 283 -2.69 12.80 26.11
C LEU A 283 -1.67 12.52 27.23
N ASP A 284 -2.09 11.85 28.28
CA ASP A 284 -1.31 11.51 29.48
C ASP A 284 -0.79 10.05 29.46
N VAL A 285 -0.68 9.46 28.27
CA VAL A 285 -0.15 8.11 28.04
C VAL A 285 1.03 8.15 27.08
N GLU A 286 1.92 7.17 27.15
CA GLU A 286 3.07 7.04 26.25
C GLU A 286 2.75 6.25 24.98
N ALA A 287 1.73 5.39 25.02
CA ALA A 287 1.23 4.66 23.84
C ALA A 287 -0.26 4.38 23.97
N MET A 288 -0.91 4.21 22.84
CA MET A 288 -2.33 3.88 22.76
C MET A 288 -2.55 2.78 21.73
N LEU A 289 -3.43 1.83 22.05
CA LEU A 289 -4.01 0.91 21.09
C LEU A 289 -5.47 1.31 20.81
N ILE A 290 -5.86 1.23 19.55
CA ILE A 290 -7.26 1.24 19.12
C ILE A 290 -7.58 -0.19 18.73
N ILE A 291 -8.44 -0.86 19.50
CA ILE A 291 -8.85 -2.23 19.22
C ILE A 291 -10.34 -2.21 18.89
N GLU A 292 -10.70 -2.70 17.72
CA GLU A 292 -12.09 -2.80 17.31
C GLU A 292 -12.54 -4.26 17.29
N VAL A 293 -13.64 -4.53 18.01
CA VAL A 293 -14.34 -5.81 17.99
C VAL A 293 -15.62 -5.67 17.18
N GLU A 294 -16.09 -6.76 16.57
CA GLU A 294 -17.31 -6.77 15.75
C GLU A 294 -18.09 -8.06 15.89
N GLY A 295 -19.39 -8.01 15.61
CA GLY A 295 -20.32 -9.13 15.69
C GLY A 295 -21.63 -8.75 16.34
N SER A 296 -22.32 -9.72 16.93
CA SER A 296 -23.44 -9.47 17.82
C SER A 296 -22.98 -8.83 19.12
N GLU A 297 -23.90 -8.16 19.84
CA GLU A 297 -23.57 -7.52 21.12
C GLU A 297 -22.92 -8.48 22.13
N ALA A 298 -23.43 -9.74 22.18
CA ALA A 298 -22.90 -10.74 23.10
C ALA A 298 -21.49 -11.22 22.72
N GLU A 299 -21.19 -11.35 21.43
CA GLU A 299 -19.86 -11.71 20.93
C GLU A 299 -18.85 -10.60 21.22
N MET A 300 -19.20 -9.36 20.88
CA MET A 300 -18.37 -8.18 21.15
C MET A 300 -18.06 -8.03 22.64
N GLU A 301 -19.04 -8.21 23.51
CA GLU A 301 -18.84 -8.10 24.97
C GLU A 301 -17.89 -9.19 25.49
N ALA A 302 -18.09 -10.45 25.08
CA ALA A 302 -17.24 -11.55 25.50
C ALA A 302 -15.79 -11.40 25.05
N GLU A 303 -15.57 -10.98 23.79
CA GLU A 303 -14.24 -10.74 23.24
C GLU A 303 -13.57 -9.55 23.94
N LEU A 304 -14.30 -8.46 24.14
CA LEU A 304 -13.82 -7.25 24.80
C LEU A 304 -13.40 -7.54 26.25
N GLN A 305 -14.17 -8.29 27.02
CA GLN A 305 -13.81 -8.68 28.40
C GLN A 305 -12.48 -9.46 28.43
N SER A 306 -12.25 -10.33 27.47
CA SER A 306 -11.00 -11.09 27.34
C SER A 306 -9.82 -10.16 27.02
N ILE A 307 -9.99 -9.23 26.08
CA ILE A 307 -9.00 -8.22 25.70
C ILE A 307 -8.68 -7.31 26.92
N ILE A 308 -9.69 -6.84 27.64
CA ILE A 308 -9.52 -6.00 28.84
C ILE A 308 -8.74 -6.73 29.91
N ALA A 309 -9.02 -8.02 30.14
CA ALA A 309 -8.29 -8.81 31.12
C ALA A 309 -6.79 -8.87 30.78
N ILE A 310 -6.44 -9.19 29.53
CA ILE A 310 -5.05 -9.21 29.05
C ILE A 310 -4.41 -7.82 29.14
N ALA A 311 -5.10 -6.76 28.71
CA ALA A 311 -4.56 -5.41 28.76
C ALA A 311 -4.26 -4.96 30.20
N ARG A 312 -5.06 -5.39 31.20
CA ARG A 312 -4.81 -5.14 32.64
C ARG A 312 -3.55 -5.85 33.14
N GLU A 313 -3.30 -7.07 32.71
CA GLU A 313 -2.07 -7.80 33.03
C GLU A 313 -0.83 -7.10 32.48
N HIS A 314 -0.96 -6.37 31.37
CA HIS A 314 0.09 -5.57 30.74
C HIS A 314 0.09 -4.08 31.14
N GLY A 315 -0.61 -3.71 32.23
CA GLY A 315 -0.50 -2.39 32.82
C GLY A 315 -1.23 -1.27 32.07
N VAL A 316 -2.35 -1.56 31.43
CA VAL A 316 -3.21 -0.52 30.83
C VAL A 316 -3.64 0.49 31.88
N GLN A 317 -3.52 1.77 31.57
CA GLN A 317 -3.85 2.88 32.45
C GLN A 317 -5.22 3.51 32.13
N VAL A 318 -5.57 3.54 30.85
CA VAL A 318 -6.82 4.12 30.33
C VAL A 318 -7.54 3.11 29.47
N ILE A 319 -8.83 2.91 29.72
CA ILE A 319 -9.73 2.14 28.83
C ILE A 319 -10.92 3.06 28.53
N LYS A 320 -11.17 3.34 27.27
CA LYS A 320 -12.28 4.19 26.83
C LYS A 320 -13.03 3.53 25.69
N GLU A 321 -14.21 3.02 25.98
CA GLU A 321 -15.10 2.43 24.97
C GLU A 321 -15.85 3.54 24.23
N SER A 322 -16.04 3.37 22.93
CA SER A 322 -16.95 4.19 22.13
C SER A 322 -18.41 3.94 22.56
N ARG A 323 -19.13 5.02 22.86
CA ARG A 323 -20.53 4.96 23.32
C ARG A 323 -21.54 5.39 22.26
N SER A 324 -21.08 5.82 21.12
CA SER A 324 -21.94 6.31 20.03
C SER A 324 -21.26 6.22 18.67
N ALA A 325 -22.05 6.16 17.61
CA ALA A 325 -21.54 6.20 16.24
C ALA A 325 -20.68 7.45 15.96
N MET A 326 -20.97 8.57 16.65
CA MET A 326 -20.16 9.79 16.53
C MET A 326 -18.78 9.61 17.17
N GLU A 327 -18.67 9.01 18.34
CA GLU A 327 -17.39 8.72 18.98
C GLU A 327 -16.57 7.72 18.16
N THR A 328 -17.22 6.65 17.67
CA THR A 328 -16.59 5.71 16.72
C THR A 328 -15.99 6.42 15.51
N ALA A 329 -16.78 7.29 14.87
CA ALA A 329 -16.32 8.05 13.71
C ALA A 329 -15.15 8.99 14.04
N LEU A 330 -15.15 9.62 15.23
CA LEU A 330 -14.07 10.50 15.68
C LEU A 330 -12.77 9.73 15.97
N ILE A 331 -12.85 8.57 16.64
CA ILE A 331 -11.70 7.70 16.89
C ILE A 331 -11.03 7.33 15.57
N TRP A 332 -11.80 6.81 14.61
CA TRP A 332 -11.27 6.44 13.30
C TRP A 332 -10.80 7.64 12.47
N LYS A 333 -11.48 8.80 12.57
CA LYS A 333 -11.04 10.03 11.92
C LYS A 333 -9.63 10.41 12.39
N GLY A 334 -9.37 10.38 13.71
CA GLY A 334 -8.05 10.66 14.27
C GLY A 334 -6.99 9.72 13.68
N ARG A 335 -7.19 8.40 13.73
CA ARG A 335 -6.24 7.41 13.21
C ARG A 335 -6.02 7.53 11.69
N LYS A 336 -7.09 7.64 10.92
CA LYS A 336 -7.02 7.79 9.45
C LYS A 336 -6.43 9.13 9.01
N SER A 337 -6.37 10.13 9.88
CA SER A 337 -5.75 11.43 9.61
C SER A 337 -4.24 11.47 9.86
N ALA A 338 -3.63 10.43 10.41
CA ALA A 338 -2.25 10.44 10.91
C ALA A 338 -1.22 10.96 9.89
N PHE A 339 -1.28 10.48 8.65
CA PHE A 339 -0.39 10.94 7.59
C PHE A 339 -0.58 12.43 7.27
N GLY A 340 -1.83 12.87 7.09
CA GLY A 340 -2.15 14.27 6.82
C GLY A 340 -1.84 15.19 7.99
N ALA A 341 -2.07 14.74 9.22
CA ALA A 341 -1.76 15.47 10.44
C ALA A 341 -0.24 15.65 10.59
N THR A 342 0.54 14.57 10.38
CA THR A 342 2.00 14.61 10.43
C THR A 342 2.57 15.55 9.37
N GLY A 343 2.05 15.52 8.15
CA GLY A 343 2.48 16.41 7.05
C GLY A 343 2.22 17.90 7.30
N ARG A 344 1.39 18.25 8.29
CA ARG A 344 1.24 19.65 8.76
C ARG A 344 2.31 20.06 9.77
N VAL A 345 2.96 19.10 10.41
CA VAL A 345 3.99 19.34 11.45
C VAL A 345 5.38 19.34 10.83
N ALA A 346 5.66 18.38 9.95
CA ALA A 346 6.95 18.25 9.24
C ALA A 346 6.77 17.38 7.99
N ASP A 347 7.75 17.44 7.08
CA ASP A 347 7.91 16.41 6.06
C ASP A 347 8.27 15.10 6.73
N TYR A 348 7.94 13.97 6.11
CA TYR A 348 8.26 12.65 6.66
C TYR A 348 8.47 11.60 5.57
N ILE A 349 9.23 10.56 5.92
CA ILE A 349 9.29 9.31 5.18
C ILE A 349 8.55 8.27 6.02
N CYS A 350 7.64 7.53 5.40
CA CYS A 350 6.90 6.44 6.02
C CYS A 350 7.55 5.11 5.68
N MET A 351 8.07 4.40 6.67
CA MET A 351 8.52 3.02 6.49
C MET A 351 7.33 2.05 6.52
N ASP A 352 7.55 0.82 6.04
CA ASP A 352 6.49 -0.18 5.85
C ASP A 352 7.02 -1.61 6.08
N GLY A 353 7.95 -1.75 7.02
CA GLY A 353 8.46 -3.07 7.36
C GLY A 353 7.45 -3.87 8.17
N THR A 354 7.41 -5.20 7.95
CA THR A 354 6.66 -6.09 8.83
C THR A 354 7.57 -6.84 9.78
N VAL A 355 7.03 -7.20 10.94
CA VAL A 355 7.74 -7.99 11.94
C VAL A 355 6.81 -9.04 12.55
N PRO A 356 7.34 -10.19 13.03
CA PRO A 356 6.54 -11.06 13.87
C PRO A 356 6.02 -10.29 15.08
N THR A 357 4.74 -10.43 15.44
CA THR A 357 4.11 -9.65 16.52
C THR A 357 4.84 -9.78 17.87
N GLY A 358 5.51 -10.91 18.12
CA GLY A 358 6.37 -11.10 19.31
C GLY A 358 7.61 -10.21 19.36
N GLU A 359 8.05 -9.69 18.20
CA GLU A 359 9.23 -8.82 18.09
C GLU A 359 8.87 -7.32 18.14
N LEU A 360 7.59 -6.95 18.17
CA LEU A 360 7.14 -5.55 18.16
C LEU A 360 7.80 -4.72 19.27
N CYS A 361 7.88 -5.24 20.49
CA CYS A 361 8.50 -4.54 21.62
C CYS A 361 9.98 -4.23 21.35
N HIS A 362 10.73 -5.21 20.85
CA HIS A 362 12.13 -5.07 20.51
C HIS A 362 12.33 -4.05 19.38
N VAL A 363 11.57 -4.20 18.30
CA VAL A 363 11.74 -3.37 17.10
C VAL A 363 11.31 -1.92 17.36
N LEU A 364 10.23 -1.65 18.11
CA LEU A 364 9.83 -0.29 18.50
C LEU A 364 10.93 0.45 19.25
N ARG A 365 11.54 -0.19 20.25
CA ARG A 365 12.66 0.40 21.00
C ARG A 365 13.83 0.69 20.08
N ARG A 366 14.23 -0.30 19.26
CA ARG A 366 15.35 -0.14 18.32
C ARG A 366 15.09 0.93 17.25
N THR A 367 13.85 1.07 16.79
CA THR A 367 13.44 2.13 15.85
C THR A 367 13.71 3.50 16.44
N SER A 368 13.31 3.74 17.69
CA SER A 368 13.58 5.00 18.38
C SER A 368 15.10 5.26 18.52
N GLU A 369 15.87 4.27 18.95
CA GLU A 369 17.32 4.36 19.08
C GLU A 369 18.00 4.65 17.72
N ILE A 370 17.59 3.99 16.66
CA ILE A 370 18.09 4.24 15.29
C ILE A 370 17.83 5.68 14.89
N VAL A 371 16.58 6.15 14.94
CA VAL A 371 16.22 7.49 14.49
C VAL A 371 16.92 8.57 15.31
N GLU A 372 17.01 8.41 16.65
CA GLU A 372 17.75 9.31 17.53
C GLU A 372 19.24 9.38 17.17
N SER A 373 19.87 8.26 16.79
CA SER A 373 21.28 8.22 16.39
C SER A 373 21.60 9.07 15.15
N TYR A 374 20.60 9.30 14.29
CA TYR A 374 20.67 10.20 13.14
C TYR A 374 20.30 11.66 13.50
N GLY A 375 19.91 11.93 14.76
CA GLY A 375 19.46 13.24 15.22
C GLY A 375 18.08 13.64 14.70
N LEU A 376 17.26 12.68 14.33
CA LEU A 376 15.90 12.87 13.80
C LEU A 376 14.84 12.49 14.85
N ARG A 377 13.58 12.75 14.52
CA ARG A 377 12.39 12.38 15.33
C ARG A 377 11.54 11.37 14.57
N VAL A 378 10.81 10.54 15.31
CA VAL A 378 9.86 9.58 14.77
C VAL A 378 8.50 9.71 15.46
N ALA A 379 7.44 9.44 14.72
CA ALA A 379 6.10 9.20 15.24
C ALA A 379 5.64 7.83 14.71
N ASN A 380 5.27 6.92 15.62
CA ASN A 380 4.86 5.57 15.26
C ASN A 380 3.33 5.48 15.24
N VAL A 381 2.77 5.10 14.09
CA VAL A 381 1.34 4.88 13.89
C VAL A 381 1.12 3.75 12.89
N PHE A 382 0.71 2.56 13.32
CA PHE A 382 0.76 1.36 12.49
C PHE A 382 -0.25 0.28 12.87
N HIS A 383 -0.39 -0.74 12.00
CA HIS A 383 -1.23 -1.91 12.18
C HIS A 383 -0.55 -2.92 13.11
N ALA A 384 -0.82 -2.82 14.42
CA ALA A 384 -0.10 -3.62 15.42
C ALA A 384 -0.47 -5.10 15.37
N GLY A 385 -1.71 -5.42 15.00
CA GLY A 385 -2.22 -6.79 15.02
C GLY A 385 -1.51 -7.74 14.06
N ASP A 386 -1.10 -7.26 12.89
CA ASP A 386 -0.37 -8.02 11.87
C ASP A 386 1.13 -7.69 11.79
N GLY A 387 1.60 -6.79 12.65
CA GLY A 387 3.02 -6.43 12.73
C GLY A 387 3.51 -5.53 11.58
N ASN A 388 2.61 -4.91 10.82
CA ASN A 388 2.99 -3.98 9.75
C ASN A 388 3.25 -2.58 10.33
N MET A 389 4.53 -2.22 10.44
CA MET A 389 5.01 -1.02 11.12
C MET A 389 5.14 0.17 10.16
N HIS A 390 4.57 1.32 10.56
CA HIS A 390 4.69 2.58 9.83
C HIS A 390 5.36 3.68 10.69
N PRO A 391 6.65 3.58 11.02
CA PRO A 391 7.35 4.69 11.63
C PRO A 391 7.45 5.85 10.63
N LEU A 392 6.96 7.02 11.04
CA LEU A 392 7.05 8.28 10.30
C LEU A 392 8.30 9.02 10.76
N ILE A 393 9.36 8.97 9.96
CA ILE A 393 10.63 9.65 10.26
C ILE A 393 10.49 11.10 9.80
N LEU A 394 10.53 12.03 10.74
CA LEU A 394 10.32 13.46 10.49
C LEU A 394 11.62 14.12 10.06
N TYR A 395 11.57 14.92 8.99
CA TYR A 395 12.72 15.64 8.47
C TYR A 395 12.29 16.94 7.76
N ASN A 396 13.22 17.77 7.32
CA ASN A 396 12.98 18.94 6.50
C ASN A 396 13.39 18.65 5.05
N VAL A 397 12.44 18.59 4.13
CA VAL A 397 12.68 18.30 2.69
C VAL A 397 13.61 19.34 2.03
N ASN A 398 13.72 20.56 2.59
CA ASN A 398 14.60 21.60 2.09
C ASN A 398 16.05 21.44 2.58
N ASP A 399 16.34 20.48 3.48
CA ASP A 399 17.68 20.12 3.92
C ASP A 399 18.08 18.75 3.32
N PRO A 400 18.96 18.75 2.28
CA PRO A 400 19.39 17.49 1.66
C PRO A 400 20.17 16.57 2.61
N GLU A 401 20.74 17.10 3.70
CA GLU A 401 21.43 16.28 4.70
C GLU A 401 20.42 15.56 5.59
N GLU A 402 19.35 16.23 6.06
CA GLU A 402 18.28 15.60 6.81
C GLU A 402 17.54 14.55 5.96
N GLN A 403 17.29 14.83 4.68
CA GLN A 403 16.70 13.84 3.79
C GLN A 403 17.55 12.57 3.71
N ARG A 404 18.87 12.71 3.47
CA ARG A 404 19.79 11.56 3.43
C ARG A 404 19.84 10.78 4.76
N LYS A 405 19.78 11.49 5.90
CA LYS A 405 19.71 10.87 7.23
C LYS A 405 18.39 10.10 7.42
N ALA A 406 17.26 10.66 7.00
CA ALA A 406 15.96 10.02 7.09
C ALA A 406 15.90 8.74 6.23
N GLU A 407 16.41 8.78 4.99
CA GLU A 407 16.53 7.61 4.11
C GLU A 407 17.46 6.54 4.72
N ALA A 408 18.58 6.94 5.32
CA ALA A 408 19.50 6.02 5.95
C ALA A 408 18.91 5.36 7.19
N ALA A 409 18.25 6.14 8.06
CA ALA A 409 17.55 5.63 9.24
C ALA A 409 16.43 4.65 8.83
N GLY A 410 15.65 5.00 7.80
CA GLY A 410 14.60 4.14 7.25
C GLY A 410 15.14 2.79 6.76
N ALA A 411 16.26 2.81 6.05
CA ALA A 411 16.89 1.59 5.59
C ALA A 411 17.42 0.72 6.72
N ASP A 412 17.95 1.31 7.80
CA ASP A 412 18.41 0.55 8.97
C ASP A 412 17.22 -0.07 9.72
N ILE A 413 16.09 0.62 9.81
CA ILE A 413 14.84 0.08 10.35
C ILE A 413 14.35 -1.12 9.50
N LEU A 414 14.33 -0.99 8.17
CA LEU A 414 13.89 -2.09 7.30
C LEU A 414 14.82 -3.31 7.36
N ARG A 415 16.14 -3.10 7.49
CA ARG A 415 17.08 -4.21 7.74
C ARG A 415 16.78 -4.91 9.07
N LEU A 416 16.53 -4.13 10.12
CA LEU A 416 16.14 -4.70 11.42
C LEU A 416 14.84 -5.54 11.29
N CYS A 417 13.83 -5.07 10.54
CA CYS A 417 12.61 -5.86 10.30
C CYS A 417 12.93 -7.23 9.69
N VAL A 418 13.80 -7.28 8.69
CA VAL A 418 14.22 -8.52 8.05
C VAL A 418 15.05 -9.40 9.00
N GLU A 419 15.97 -8.82 9.77
CA GLU A 419 16.82 -9.53 10.74
C GLU A 419 16.01 -10.27 11.81
N VAL A 420 14.88 -9.72 12.24
CA VAL A 420 13.98 -10.37 13.21
C VAL A 420 12.99 -11.36 12.57
N GLY A 421 13.13 -11.65 11.27
CA GLY A 421 12.29 -12.61 10.56
C GLY A 421 11.05 -12.03 9.90
N GLY A 422 11.00 -10.70 9.74
CA GLY A 422 9.95 -9.98 9.01
C GLY A 422 10.30 -9.69 7.54
N CYS A 423 9.72 -8.62 6.98
CA CYS A 423 9.85 -8.23 5.56
C CYS A 423 10.17 -6.75 5.40
N LEU A 424 10.73 -6.40 4.22
CA LEU A 424 10.97 -5.00 3.82
C LEU A 424 9.70 -4.19 3.61
N THR A 425 8.58 -4.84 3.26
CA THR A 425 7.32 -4.17 2.92
C THR A 425 6.13 -5.04 3.32
N GLY A 426 5.13 -4.44 3.96
CA GLY A 426 3.87 -5.08 4.30
C GLY A 426 2.80 -4.85 3.22
N GLU A 427 2.62 -3.59 2.81
CA GLU A 427 1.53 -3.21 1.90
C GLU A 427 1.91 -2.14 0.85
N HIS A 428 2.98 -1.34 1.08
CA HIS A 428 3.35 -0.25 0.16
C HIS A 428 4.05 -0.74 -1.11
N GLY A 429 4.64 -1.95 -1.08
CA GLY A 429 5.50 -2.48 -2.14
C GLY A 429 6.95 -2.03 -2.00
N VAL A 430 7.79 -2.57 -2.87
CA VAL A 430 9.23 -2.29 -2.94
C VAL A 430 9.50 -1.00 -3.74
N GLY A 431 8.86 -0.84 -4.89
CA GLY A 431 8.98 0.31 -5.76
C GLY A 431 10.42 0.67 -6.11
N ILE A 432 10.73 1.97 -6.05
CA ILE A 432 12.09 2.50 -6.11
C ILE A 432 12.71 2.65 -4.71
N GLU A 433 11.87 2.85 -3.69
CA GLU A 433 12.26 3.16 -2.31
C GLU A 433 13.10 2.04 -1.69
N LYS A 434 12.62 0.81 -1.79
CA LYS A 434 13.21 -0.37 -1.13
C LYS A 434 14.00 -1.25 -2.10
N ARG A 435 14.04 -0.92 -3.39
CA ARG A 435 14.68 -1.68 -4.46
C ARG A 435 16.12 -2.08 -4.14
N ASP A 436 16.92 -1.13 -3.63
CA ASP A 436 18.34 -1.38 -3.36
C ASP A 436 18.56 -2.11 -2.01
N LEU A 437 17.48 -2.36 -1.25
CA LEU A 437 17.46 -3.16 -0.02
C LEU A 437 16.98 -4.60 -0.25
N ILE A 438 16.43 -4.94 -1.42
CA ILE A 438 15.82 -6.25 -1.68
C ILE A 438 16.77 -7.41 -1.40
N GLY A 439 18.07 -7.21 -1.60
CA GLY A 439 19.12 -8.19 -1.28
C GLY A 439 19.32 -8.47 0.20
N CYS A 440 18.72 -7.68 1.12
CA CYS A 440 18.72 -7.99 2.54
C CYS A 440 17.73 -9.13 2.87
N GLN A 441 16.64 -9.23 2.08
CA GLN A 441 15.57 -10.22 2.29
C GLN A 441 15.75 -11.47 1.43
N PHE A 442 16.21 -11.33 0.20
CA PHE A 442 16.30 -12.42 -0.76
C PHE A 442 17.75 -12.69 -1.17
N SER A 443 18.11 -13.96 -1.24
CA SER A 443 19.41 -14.36 -1.81
C SER A 443 19.46 -14.04 -3.31
N LYS A 444 20.68 -14.02 -3.86
CA LYS A 444 20.90 -13.87 -5.31
C LYS A 444 20.09 -14.89 -6.11
N THR A 445 20.09 -16.15 -5.66
CA THR A 445 19.35 -17.23 -6.35
C THR A 445 17.85 -16.97 -6.35
N ASP A 446 17.28 -16.48 -5.23
CA ASP A 446 15.86 -16.15 -5.14
C ASP A 446 15.50 -14.99 -6.10
N LEU A 447 16.32 -13.93 -6.12
CA LEU A 447 16.12 -12.79 -7.02
C LEU A 447 16.23 -13.21 -8.49
N GLU A 448 17.18 -14.10 -8.84
CA GLU A 448 17.29 -14.66 -10.19
C GLU A 448 16.02 -15.44 -10.60
N GLN A 449 15.40 -16.20 -9.69
CA GLN A 449 14.13 -16.87 -9.99
C GLN A 449 12.98 -15.89 -10.19
N GLN A 450 12.86 -14.88 -9.32
CA GLN A 450 11.85 -13.82 -9.48
C GLN A 450 12.01 -13.08 -10.80
N MET A 451 13.25 -12.75 -11.20
CA MET A 451 13.53 -12.11 -12.49
C MET A 451 13.17 -13.01 -13.68
N ARG A 452 13.36 -14.34 -13.58
CA ARG A 452 12.92 -15.31 -14.62
C ARG A 452 11.40 -15.31 -14.76
N VAL A 453 10.64 -15.21 -13.66
CA VAL A 453 9.20 -15.09 -13.71
C VAL A 453 8.83 -13.81 -14.45
N ARG A 454 9.41 -12.67 -14.08
CA ARG A 454 9.18 -11.41 -14.79
C ARG A 454 9.50 -11.52 -16.27
N GLN A 455 10.64 -12.10 -16.63
CA GLN A 455 11.06 -12.27 -18.02
C GLN A 455 10.10 -13.14 -18.85
N ALA A 456 9.38 -14.08 -18.21
CA ALA A 456 8.37 -14.89 -18.91
C ALA A 456 7.14 -14.04 -19.33
N PHE A 457 6.80 -13.01 -18.56
CA PHE A 457 5.69 -12.09 -18.85
C PHE A 457 6.12 -10.87 -19.67
N ASP A 458 7.34 -10.38 -19.45
CA ASP A 458 7.90 -9.18 -20.07
C ASP A 458 9.36 -9.40 -20.48
N PRO A 459 9.60 -10.09 -21.62
CA PRO A 459 10.96 -10.41 -22.09
C PRO A 459 11.85 -9.17 -22.32
N GLY A 460 11.23 -8.03 -22.66
CA GLY A 460 11.92 -6.77 -22.93
C GLY A 460 12.10 -5.87 -21.71
N TRP A 461 11.55 -6.24 -20.54
CA TRP A 461 11.56 -5.44 -19.32
C TRP A 461 10.98 -4.03 -19.52
N LEU A 462 9.95 -3.91 -20.37
CA LEU A 462 9.31 -2.66 -20.73
C LEU A 462 8.21 -2.24 -19.75
N LEU A 463 7.62 -3.17 -18.98
CA LEU A 463 6.58 -2.86 -18.02
C LEU A 463 7.20 -2.41 -16.69
N ASN A 464 6.84 -1.21 -16.25
CA ASN A 464 7.26 -0.60 -14.99
C ASN A 464 8.76 -0.84 -14.65
N PRO A 465 9.68 -0.49 -15.55
CA PRO A 465 11.10 -0.78 -15.36
C PRO A 465 11.72 0.00 -14.20
N ALA A 466 12.92 -0.42 -13.77
CA ALA A 466 13.72 0.19 -12.71
C ALA A 466 13.06 0.20 -11.32
N LYS A 467 12.14 -0.73 -11.07
CA LYS A 467 11.49 -0.94 -9.77
C LYS A 467 11.67 -2.38 -9.31
N VAL A 468 11.51 -2.62 -8.02
CA VAL A 468 11.60 -3.93 -7.34
C VAL A 468 13.02 -4.52 -7.39
N PHE A 469 13.61 -4.67 -8.55
CA PHE A 469 14.94 -5.29 -8.72
C PHE A 469 16.04 -4.23 -8.80
N PRO A 470 17.22 -4.49 -8.20
CA PRO A 470 18.36 -3.57 -8.28
C PRO A 470 18.74 -3.24 -9.73
N LEU A 471 19.21 -2.01 -9.93
CA LEU A 471 19.71 -1.56 -11.23
C LEU A 471 21.06 -2.25 -11.56
N ASP A 472 21.24 -2.64 -12.83
CA ASP A 472 22.53 -3.02 -13.44
C ASP A 472 23.40 -4.00 -12.62
N GLY A 473 22.89 -5.22 -12.40
CA GLY A 473 23.69 -6.31 -11.85
C GLY A 473 24.14 -6.13 -10.39
N ARG A 474 23.57 -5.20 -9.66
CA ARG A 474 23.77 -5.04 -8.20
C ARG A 474 23.05 -6.12 -7.38
N LEU A 475 22.97 -7.32 -7.90
CA LEU A 475 22.48 -8.47 -7.13
C LEU A 475 23.44 -8.75 -5.98
N PRO A 476 22.94 -9.18 -4.81
CA PRO A 476 23.78 -9.57 -3.69
C PRO A 476 24.78 -10.67 -4.11
N ALA A 477 25.95 -10.68 -3.47
CA ALA A 477 27.06 -11.58 -3.78
C ALA A 477 26.69 -13.06 -3.52
#